data_248732e83e9ee9491351210c1445a50f
#
_entry.id   248732e83e9ee9491351210c1445a50f
#
_cell.length_a   1.000
_cell.length_b   1.000
_cell.length_c   1.000
_cell.angle_alpha   90.00
_cell.angle_beta   90.00
_cell.angle_gamma   90.00
#
_symmetry.space_group_name_H-M   'P 1'
#
loop_
_entity.id
_entity.type
_entity.pdbx_description
1 polymer ?
#
loop_
_entity_poly.entity_id
_entity_poly.type
_entity_poly.pdbx_seq_one_letter_code
_entity_poly.pdbx_strand_id
1 'polypeptide(L)'
;MQIARTPEVPGGKTPPKVGNRRERCIVLPFSSPNGKFRVMGLSVIVAALAAVPPAAPGGSSKVNPRDGLTYQWIPPGSYFTGCLPEDRECYGLERHREKIVVASGFWIGRTEVTQAAYKRVMNAAPSFYKGADFPADRVGWTDATAYCSRIGMRLPTESEWEWAAYGGTAEVPTEPLGSLAWYDPNSNDTTHPVATKLPNGFGLRDMLGNVWEWVQDAGKGPGEHILKGGSFYNTSRDVRVSGRLSAPPDLRHRDIGFRCASSVWPEERSASGSVTRP
;
A
#
# COMPACT_ATOMS: atom_id res chain seq x y z
N MET A 1 -14.23 18.12 47.67
CA MET A 1 -14.65 19.31 46.92
C MET A 1 -15.19 18.82 45.57
N GLN A 2 -16.38 19.21 45.24
CA GLN A 2 -17.44 18.62 44.40
C GLN A 2 -17.03 17.98 43.08
N ILE A 3 -17.58 16.77 42.90
CA ILE A 3 -17.61 15.99 41.64
C ILE A 3 -18.76 16.58 40.79
N ALA A 4 -18.48 17.06 39.59
CA ALA A 4 -19.47 17.48 38.61
C ALA A 4 -20.01 16.27 37.84
N ARG A 5 -21.33 16.08 37.84
CA ARG A 5 -22.09 15.05 37.13
C ARG A 5 -22.25 15.42 35.68
N THR A 6 -22.03 14.41 34.79
CA THR A 6 -22.38 14.44 33.36
C THR A 6 -23.91 14.37 33.18
N PRO A 7 -24.51 15.07 32.19
CA PRO A 7 -25.92 14.94 31.86
C PRO A 7 -26.20 13.71 30.96
N GLU A 8 -27.30 13.03 31.31
CA GLU A 8 -27.92 11.94 30.53
C GLU A 8 -28.49 12.44 29.20
N VAL A 9 -28.33 11.64 28.15
CA VAL A 9 -28.95 11.82 26.82
C VAL A 9 -30.19 10.94 26.73
N PRO A 10 -31.37 11.46 26.38
CA PRO A 10 -32.60 10.66 26.30
C PRO A 10 -32.74 9.94 24.92
N GLY A 11 -33.15 8.70 25.05
CA GLY A 11 -34.07 7.91 24.25
C GLY A 11 -33.95 7.89 22.71
N GLY A 12 -33.54 6.72 22.24
CA GLY A 12 -33.49 6.32 20.84
C GLY A 12 -34.84 6.25 20.15
N LYS A 13 -34.82 6.50 18.85
CA LYS A 13 -35.85 6.04 17.89
C LYS A 13 -35.21 5.11 16.91
N THR A 14 -35.69 3.88 16.88
CA THR A 14 -35.38 2.85 15.87
C THR A 14 -35.72 3.32 14.46
N PRO A 15 -34.86 3.11 13.45
CA PRO A 15 -35.22 3.41 12.07
C PRO A 15 -36.16 2.34 11.49
N PRO A 16 -37.05 2.70 10.52
CA PRO A 16 -38.01 1.79 9.94
C PRO A 16 -37.35 0.80 8.99
N LYS A 17 -37.88 -0.44 8.98
CA LYS A 17 -37.52 -1.51 8.06
C LYS A 17 -37.81 -1.12 6.62
N VAL A 18 -36.79 -1.12 5.77
CA VAL A 18 -36.95 -0.94 4.31
C VAL A 18 -37.47 -2.25 3.71
N GLY A 19 -38.70 -2.19 3.21
CA GLY A 19 -39.35 -3.28 2.52
C GLY A 19 -38.78 -3.48 1.11
N ASN A 20 -38.52 -4.73 0.80
CA ASN A 20 -38.06 -5.23 -0.50
C ASN A 20 -39.17 -5.04 -1.55
N ARG A 21 -39.14 -3.98 -2.38
CA ARG A 21 -39.99 -3.82 -3.56
C ARG A 21 -39.30 -4.48 -4.76
N ARG A 22 -39.82 -5.62 -5.15
CA ARG A 22 -39.52 -6.20 -6.46
C ARG A 22 -40.26 -5.35 -7.50
N GLU A 23 -39.56 -4.58 -8.29
CA GLU A 23 -40.10 -3.93 -9.47
C GLU A 23 -40.33 -4.98 -10.55
N ARG A 24 -41.61 -5.19 -10.86
CA ARG A 24 -42.04 -5.99 -12.04
C ARG A 24 -42.02 -5.04 -13.25
N CYS A 25 -41.18 -5.35 -14.22
CA CYS A 25 -41.30 -4.75 -15.54
C CYS A 25 -42.63 -5.17 -16.17
N ILE A 26 -43.53 -4.22 -16.32
CA ILE A 26 -44.78 -4.41 -17.10
C ILE A 26 -44.45 -4.11 -18.55
N VAL A 27 -44.43 -5.15 -19.40
CA VAL A 27 -44.36 -4.99 -20.86
C VAL A 27 -45.78 -4.76 -21.35
N LEU A 28 -46.09 -3.55 -21.85
CA LEU A 28 -47.33 -3.26 -22.52
C LEU A 28 -47.23 -3.68 -23.99
N PRO A 29 -48.20 -4.40 -24.56
CA PRO A 29 -48.22 -4.71 -25.97
C PRO A 29 -48.70 -3.49 -26.76
N PHE A 30 -47.90 -3.01 -27.70
CA PHE A 30 -48.27 -2.01 -28.68
C PHE A 30 -48.86 -2.75 -29.90
N SER A 31 -50.15 -2.64 -30.12
CA SER A 31 -50.80 -3.14 -31.32
C SER A 31 -50.79 -2.06 -32.41
N SER A 32 -50.12 -2.35 -33.51
CA SER A 32 -50.13 -1.52 -34.73
C SER A 32 -51.08 -2.14 -35.80
N PRO A 33 -51.95 -1.37 -36.39
CA PRO A 33 -52.87 -1.86 -37.40
C PRO A 33 -52.31 -1.63 -38.80
N ASN A 34 -51.28 -2.30 -39.25
CA ASN A 34 -51.02 -2.46 -40.72
C ASN A 34 -49.80 -3.42 -40.88
N GLY A 35 -50.13 -4.62 -41.36
CA GLY A 35 -49.20 -5.72 -41.55
C GLY A 35 -48.18 -5.51 -42.65
N LYS A 36 -46.95 -5.12 -42.28
CA LYS A 36 -45.75 -5.41 -43.06
C LYS A 36 -44.63 -5.71 -42.07
N PHE A 37 -44.32 -6.99 -41.88
CA PHE A 37 -43.19 -7.42 -41.10
C PHE A 37 -41.88 -7.03 -41.82
N ARG A 38 -41.23 -5.99 -41.35
CA ARG A 38 -39.86 -5.71 -41.69
C ARG A 38 -39.01 -6.37 -40.61
N VAL A 39 -38.28 -7.43 -40.94
CA VAL A 39 -37.29 -8.04 -40.06
C VAL A 39 -36.17 -7.02 -39.88
N MET A 40 -36.21 -6.26 -38.78
CA MET A 40 -35.07 -5.48 -38.34
C MET A 40 -34.09 -6.43 -37.70
N GLY A 41 -32.92 -6.59 -38.35
CA GLY A 41 -31.82 -7.35 -37.81
C GLY A 41 -31.46 -6.83 -36.43
N LEU A 42 -31.59 -7.70 -35.43
CA LEU A 42 -31.11 -7.44 -34.06
C LEU A 42 -29.59 -7.49 -34.11
N SER A 43 -28.95 -6.33 -34.25
CA SER A 43 -27.48 -6.23 -34.01
C SER A 43 -27.24 -6.49 -32.54
N VAL A 44 -26.87 -7.71 -32.22
CA VAL A 44 -26.33 -8.05 -30.88
C VAL A 44 -24.96 -7.36 -30.78
N ILE A 45 -24.91 -6.22 -30.09
CA ILE A 45 -23.67 -5.62 -29.67
C ILE A 45 -23.11 -6.57 -28.60
N VAL A 46 -22.25 -7.49 -29.01
CA VAL A 46 -21.40 -8.23 -28.07
C VAL A 46 -20.40 -7.21 -27.53
N ALA A 47 -20.74 -6.64 -26.38
CA ALA A 47 -19.73 -5.91 -25.60
C ALA A 47 -18.60 -6.91 -25.27
N ALA A 48 -17.48 -6.78 -25.97
CA ALA A 48 -16.27 -7.49 -25.60
C ALA A 48 -15.91 -7.03 -24.18
N LEU A 49 -16.18 -7.88 -23.19
CA LEU A 49 -15.55 -7.78 -21.87
C LEU A 49 -14.05 -7.80 -22.17
N ALA A 50 -13.41 -6.64 -22.07
CA ALA A 50 -11.97 -6.56 -22.07
C ALA A 50 -11.50 -7.43 -20.90
N ALA A 51 -10.92 -8.58 -21.22
CA ALA A 51 -10.28 -9.42 -20.23
C ALA A 51 -9.23 -8.56 -19.53
N VAL A 52 -9.39 -8.35 -18.22
CA VAL A 52 -8.35 -7.78 -17.38
C VAL A 52 -7.12 -8.66 -17.61
N PRO A 53 -6.01 -8.10 -18.11
CA PRO A 53 -4.82 -8.91 -18.30
C PRO A 53 -4.47 -9.56 -16.97
N PRO A 54 -4.10 -10.86 -16.93
CA PRO A 54 -3.66 -11.49 -15.71
C PRO A 54 -2.53 -10.66 -15.13
N ALA A 55 -2.57 -10.40 -13.82
CA ALA A 55 -1.50 -9.72 -13.10
C ALA A 55 -0.16 -10.32 -13.56
N ALA A 56 0.79 -9.48 -13.94
CA ALA A 56 2.09 -9.93 -14.40
C ALA A 56 2.64 -10.93 -13.37
N PRO A 57 3.11 -12.14 -13.79
CA PRO A 57 3.58 -13.14 -12.84
C PRO A 57 4.61 -12.49 -11.94
N GLY A 58 4.40 -12.62 -10.62
CA GLY A 58 5.27 -12.02 -9.62
C GLY A 58 6.73 -12.20 -10.02
N GLY A 59 7.48 -11.11 -10.13
CA GLY A 59 8.87 -11.11 -10.58
C GLY A 59 9.73 -12.05 -9.74
N SER A 60 10.95 -12.32 -10.16
CA SER A 60 11.90 -13.15 -9.42
C SER A 60 12.08 -12.61 -7.99
N SER A 61 12.30 -13.52 -7.05
CA SER A 61 12.63 -13.16 -5.67
C SER A 61 14.05 -13.62 -5.33
N LYS A 62 14.75 -12.86 -4.49
CA LYS A 62 16.08 -13.20 -3.97
C LYS A 62 16.14 -12.95 -2.47
N VAL A 63 16.95 -13.72 -1.77
CA VAL A 63 17.25 -13.50 -0.35
C VAL A 63 18.55 -12.72 -0.24
N ASN A 64 18.56 -11.60 0.46
CA ASN A 64 19.80 -10.89 0.74
C ASN A 64 20.54 -11.58 1.92
N PRO A 65 21.76 -12.09 1.71
CA PRO A 65 22.47 -12.86 2.74
C PRO A 65 22.86 -12.02 3.97
N ARG A 66 22.89 -10.68 3.85
CA ARG A 66 23.28 -9.78 4.94
C ARG A 66 22.19 -9.65 6.01
N ASP A 67 20.91 -9.59 5.61
CA ASP A 67 19.79 -9.47 6.53
C ASP A 67 18.90 -10.72 6.60
N GLY A 68 18.99 -11.59 5.60
CA GLY A 68 18.17 -12.80 5.48
C GLY A 68 16.75 -12.55 5.00
N LEU A 69 16.40 -11.33 4.58
CA LEU A 69 15.08 -10.99 4.08
C LEU A 69 14.94 -11.30 2.59
N THR A 70 13.71 -11.60 2.19
CA THR A 70 13.34 -11.80 0.79
C THR A 70 13.04 -10.46 0.14
N TYR A 71 13.58 -10.25 -1.05
CA TYR A 71 13.33 -9.10 -1.93
C TYR A 71 12.68 -9.55 -3.21
N GLN A 72 11.74 -8.76 -3.69
CA GLN A 72 10.95 -9.01 -4.88
C GLN A 72 11.38 -8.06 -6.00
N TRP A 73 11.55 -8.59 -7.22
CA TRP A 73 11.77 -7.76 -8.41
C TRP A 73 10.45 -7.13 -8.87
N ILE A 74 10.45 -5.83 -9.01
CA ILE A 74 9.33 -5.05 -9.53
C ILE A 74 9.69 -4.57 -10.93
N PRO A 75 8.91 -4.91 -11.96
CA PRO A 75 9.18 -4.47 -13.33
C PRO A 75 8.88 -2.96 -13.50
N PRO A 76 9.43 -2.33 -14.55
CA PRO A 76 9.01 -0.99 -14.96
C PRO A 76 7.51 -0.92 -15.17
N GLY A 77 6.94 0.27 -14.98
CA GLY A 77 5.50 0.48 -15.19
C GLY A 77 5.07 1.90 -14.97
N SER A 78 3.77 2.10 -14.90
CA SER A 78 3.20 3.42 -14.61
C SER A 78 1.88 3.30 -13.86
N TYR A 79 1.58 4.30 -13.07
CA TYR A 79 0.35 4.41 -12.29
C TYR A 79 -0.10 5.87 -12.23
N PHE A 80 -1.27 6.11 -11.67
CA PHE A 80 -1.72 7.46 -11.35
C PHE A 80 -1.56 7.70 -9.86
N THR A 81 -0.76 8.70 -9.46
CA THR A 81 -0.70 9.14 -8.07
C THR A 81 -1.97 9.90 -7.67
N GLY A 82 -2.14 10.09 -6.36
CA GLY A 82 -3.30 10.80 -5.83
C GLY A 82 -4.56 9.95 -5.70
N CYS A 83 -5.63 10.59 -5.26
CA CYS A 83 -6.92 9.92 -5.03
C CYS A 83 -7.78 9.89 -6.30
N LEU A 84 -8.74 8.96 -6.31
CA LEU A 84 -9.82 9.00 -7.28
C LEU A 84 -10.70 10.24 -7.06
N PRO A 85 -11.29 10.82 -8.12
CA PRO A 85 -12.13 12.03 -8.01
C PRO A 85 -13.34 11.86 -7.06
N GLU A 86 -13.87 10.65 -6.94
CA GLU A 86 -14.99 10.26 -6.09
C GLU A 86 -14.60 9.93 -4.64
N ASP A 87 -13.31 9.84 -4.33
CA ASP A 87 -12.83 9.58 -2.96
C ASP A 87 -13.05 10.80 -2.06
N ARG A 88 -14.08 10.72 -1.21
CA ARG A 88 -14.48 11.79 -0.28
C ARG A 88 -13.54 11.91 0.93
N GLU A 89 -12.77 10.88 1.21
CA GLU A 89 -11.83 10.85 2.35
C GLU A 89 -10.45 11.40 1.98
N CYS A 90 -10.26 11.77 0.72
CA CYS A 90 -9.01 12.29 0.18
C CYS A 90 -8.59 13.62 0.83
N TYR A 91 -7.36 13.70 1.30
CA TYR A 91 -6.78 14.96 1.75
C TYR A 91 -6.50 15.90 0.56
N GLY A 92 -6.63 17.22 0.77
CA GLY A 92 -6.48 18.21 -0.30
C GLY A 92 -5.15 18.14 -1.06
N LEU A 93 -4.11 17.59 -0.45
CA LEU A 93 -2.77 17.43 -1.03
C LEU A 93 -2.63 16.17 -1.91
N GLU A 94 -3.51 15.20 -1.73
CA GLU A 94 -3.56 13.96 -2.51
C GLU A 94 -4.47 14.09 -3.74
N ARG A 95 -5.17 15.22 -3.90
CA ARG A 95 -6.15 15.43 -4.98
C ARG A 95 -5.52 15.61 -6.35
N HIS A 96 -4.22 15.90 -6.42
CA HIS A 96 -3.55 16.05 -7.69
C HIS A 96 -3.24 14.69 -8.30
N ARG A 97 -4.01 14.34 -9.35
CA ARG A 97 -3.84 13.07 -10.07
C ARG A 97 -2.88 13.28 -11.24
N GLU A 98 -1.73 12.63 -11.17
CA GLU A 98 -0.70 12.70 -12.20
C GLU A 98 -0.25 11.29 -12.58
N LYS A 99 0.06 11.10 -13.87
CA LYS A 99 0.66 9.84 -14.33
C LYS A 99 2.15 9.80 -13.99
N ILE A 100 2.51 8.85 -13.17
CA ILE A 100 3.91 8.59 -12.79
C ILE A 100 4.42 7.39 -13.61
N VAL A 101 5.64 7.51 -14.14
CA VAL A 101 6.34 6.45 -14.87
C VAL A 101 7.55 6.00 -14.08
N VAL A 102 7.57 4.74 -13.67
CA VAL A 102 8.74 4.07 -13.10
C VAL A 102 9.49 3.40 -14.25
N ALA A 103 10.48 4.11 -14.79
CA ALA A 103 11.13 3.76 -16.06
C ALA A 103 12.03 2.51 -15.97
N SER A 104 12.51 2.16 -14.77
CA SER A 104 13.40 1.02 -14.55
C SER A 104 12.86 0.11 -13.46
N GLY A 105 13.05 -1.20 -13.62
CA GLY A 105 12.72 -2.15 -12.56
C GLY A 105 13.66 -2.03 -11.36
N PHE A 106 13.22 -2.54 -10.21
CA PHE A 106 13.97 -2.48 -8.96
C PHE A 106 13.62 -3.64 -8.03
N TRP A 107 14.50 -3.93 -7.09
CA TRP A 107 14.28 -4.85 -5.98
C TRP A 107 13.70 -4.09 -4.80
N ILE A 108 12.73 -4.67 -4.09
CA ILE A 108 12.16 -4.12 -2.87
C ILE A 108 11.89 -5.23 -1.86
N GLY A 109 12.01 -4.94 -0.57
CA GLY A 109 11.68 -5.88 0.49
C GLY A 109 10.25 -6.41 0.34
N ARG A 110 10.09 -7.74 0.40
CA ARG A 110 8.79 -8.39 0.32
C ARG A 110 7.87 -7.96 1.47
N THR A 111 8.46 -7.63 2.61
CA THR A 111 7.83 -7.11 3.82
C THR A 111 8.60 -5.91 4.33
N GLU A 112 8.14 -5.29 5.39
CA GLU A 112 8.95 -4.39 6.22
C GLU A 112 10.18 -5.15 6.75
N VAL A 113 11.22 -4.41 7.14
CA VAL A 113 12.38 -4.97 7.84
C VAL A 113 11.94 -5.49 9.21
N THR A 114 12.26 -6.76 9.49
CA THR A 114 11.92 -7.38 10.78
C THR A 114 12.88 -7.02 11.88
N GLN A 115 12.46 -7.17 13.14
CA GLN A 115 13.31 -6.92 14.31
C GLN A 115 14.54 -7.86 14.35
N ALA A 116 14.37 -9.12 13.91
CA ALA A 116 15.49 -10.06 13.80
C ALA A 116 16.53 -9.59 12.78
N ALA A 117 16.07 -9.14 11.61
CA ALA A 117 16.94 -8.60 10.56
C ALA A 117 17.63 -7.30 11.01
N TYR A 118 16.86 -6.39 11.64
CA TYR A 118 17.41 -5.14 12.16
C TYR A 118 18.50 -5.39 13.20
N LYS A 119 18.25 -6.29 14.16
CA LYS A 119 19.23 -6.67 15.18
C LYS A 119 20.50 -7.29 14.56
N ARG A 120 20.33 -8.15 13.55
CA ARG A 120 21.46 -8.78 12.83
C ARG A 120 22.38 -7.75 12.18
N VAL A 121 21.81 -6.72 11.52
CA VAL A 121 22.56 -5.74 10.72
C VAL A 121 23.09 -4.58 11.60
N MET A 122 22.27 -4.09 12.53
CA MET A 122 22.54 -2.88 13.30
C MET A 122 23.08 -3.17 14.70
N ASN A 123 22.99 -4.42 15.18
CA ASN A 123 23.28 -4.81 16.56
C ASN A 123 22.48 -4.01 17.60
N ALA A 124 21.22 -3.63 17.25
CA ALA A 124 20.33 -2.83 18.07
C ALA A 124 18.90 -3.39 18.00
N ALA A 125 18.08 -3.09 19.00
CA ALA A 125 16.70 -3.53 19.11
C ALA A 125 15.78 -2.40 19.63
N PRO A 126 15.52 -1.35 18.83
CA PRO A 126 14.81 -0.14 19.27
C PRO A 126 13.31 -0.35 19.46
N SER A 127 12.72 -1.33 18.82
CA SER A 127 11.28 -1.53 18.68
C SER A 127 10.53 -1.51 20.00
N PHE A 128 9.30 -1.00 19.99
CA PHE A 128 8.42 -0.95 21.15
C PHE A 128 7.78 -2.32 21.42
N TYR A 129 7.04 -2.83 20.46
CA TYR A 129 6.51 -4.20 20.52
C TYR A 129 7.64 -5.19 20.24
N LYS A 130 7.58 -6.39 20.82
CA LYS A 130 8.70 -7.34 20.77
C LYS A 130 8.32 -8.64 20.08
N GLY A 131 9.10 -9.01 19.08
CA GLY A 131 8.95 -10.27 18.34
C GLY A 131 9.93 -10.33 17.17
N ALA A 132 10.56 -11.47 16.96
CA ALA A 132 11.58 -11.64 15.90
C ALA A 132 11.04 -11.26 14.51
N ASP A 133 9.81 -11.67 14.22
CA ASP A 133 9.12 -11.48 12.94
C ASP A 133 8.22 -10.24 12.90
N PHE A 134 8.21 -9.41 13.95
CA PHE A 134 7.52 -8.13 13.95
C PHE A 134 8.33 -7.10 13.16
N PRO A 135 7.70 -6.06 12.58
CA PRO A 135 8.44 -4.98 11.93
C PRO A 135 9.37 -4.27 12.93
N ALA A 136 10.51 -3.83 12.47
CA ALA A 136 11.37 -2.95 13.23
C ALA A 136 10.72 -1.57 13.30
N ASP A 137 10.23 -1.20 14.48
CA ASP A 137 9.64 0.09 14.78
C ASP A 137 10.57 0.98 15.61
N ARG A 138 10.20 2.25 15.83
CA ARG A 138 11.04 3.28 16.49
C ARG A 138 12.38 3.49 15.78
N VAL A 139 12.37 3.45 14.48
CA VAL A 139 13.52 3.68 13.60
C VAL A 139 13.34 5.02 12.91
N GLY A 140 14.28 5.95 13.09
CA GLY A 140 14.31 7.22 12.37
C GLY A 140 14.79 7.03 10.92
N TRP A 141 14.55 8.02 10.06
CA TRP A 141 14.94 7.98 8.65
C TRP A 141 16.46 7.73 8.46
N THR A 142 17.28 8.36 9.28
CA THR A 142 18.75 8.19 9.24
C THR A 142 19.14 6.74 9.58
N ASP A 143 18.51 6.14 10.60
CA ASP A 143 18.77 4.74 10.97
C ASP A 143 18.33 3.77 9.89
N ALA A 144 17.16 4.02 9.29
CA ALA A 144 16.61 3.23 8.17
C ALA A 144 17.53 3.29 6.94
N THR A 145 18.03 4.49 6.61
CA THR A 145 18.98 4.72 5.52
C THR A 145 20.30 3.99 5.80
N ALA A 146 20.82 4.08 7.04
CA ALA A 146 22.04 3.39 7.44
C ALA A 146 21.89 1.87 7.37
N TYR A 147 20.75 1.32 7.81
CA TYR A 147 20.45 -0.11 7.68
C TYR A 147 20.48 -0.55 6.22
N CYS A 148 19.68 0.11 5.35
CA CYS A 148 19.62 -0.25 3.94
C CYS A 148 20.99 -0.17 3.26
N SER A 149 21.80 0.86 3.58
CA SER A 149 23.16 1.01 3.07
C SER A 149 24.08 -0.16 3.49
N ARG A 150 24.01 -0.61 4.74
CA ARG A 150 24.81 -1.75 5.25
C ARG A 150 24.53 -3.05 4.51
N ILE A 151 23.30 -3.24 4.04
CA ILE A 151 22.95 -4.42 3.24
C ILE A 151 23.16 -4.22 1.74
N GLY A 152 23.72 -3.07 1.31
CA GLY A 152 23.99 -2.74 -0.09
C GLY A 152 22.78 -2.20 -0.83
N MET A 153 21.75 -1.72 -0.13
CA MET A 153 20.51 -1.19 -0.66
C MET A 153 20.29 0.27 -0.25
N ARG A 154 19.10 0.82 -0.47
CA ARG A 154 18.65 2.15 -0.09
C ARG A 154 17.18 2.11 0.33
N LEU A 155 16.63 3.20 0.85
CA LEU A 155 15.18 3.35 0.94
C LEU A 155 14.58 3.42 -0.48
N PRO A 156 13.34 2.96 -0.70
CA PRO A 156 12.62 3.20 -1.95
C PRO A 156 12.35 4.70 -2.14
N THR A 157 12.24 5.16 -3.37
CA THR A 157 11.61 6.46 -3.64
C THR A 157 10.11 6.36 -3.40
N GLU A 158 9.43 7.52 -3.21
CA GLU A 158 7.98 7.55 -3.07
C GLU A 158 7.28 6.90 -4.27
N SER A 159 7.75 7.20 -5.49
CA SER A 159 7.19 6.61 -6.72
C SER A 159 7.45 5.11 -6.85
N GLU A 160 8.59 4.60 -6.43
CA GLU A 160 8.87 3.16 -6.39
C GLU A 160 7.97 2.46 -5.36
N TRP A 161 7.83 3.07 -4.17
CA TRP A 161 6.98 2.51 -3.11
C TRP A 161 5.51 2.44 -3.55
N GLU A 162 4.98 3.51 -4.14
CA GLU A 162 3.59 3.54 -4.63
C GLU A 162 3.35 2.53 -5.76
N TRP A 163 4.25 2.47 -6.77
CA TRP A 163 4.15 1.48 -7.84
C TRP A 163 4.19 0.05 -7.29
N ALA A 164 5.07 -0.22 -6.33
CA ALA A 164 5.13 -1.50 -5.64
C ALA A 164 3.82 -1.82 -4.90
N ALA A 165 3.23 -0.83 -4.22
CA ALA A 165 1.98 -0.97 -3.47
C ALA A 165 0.77 -1.25 -4.38
N TYR A 166 0.71 -0.65 -5.56
CA TYR A 166 -0.32 -0.93 -6.57
C TYR A 166 -0.29 -2.37 -7.09
N GLY A 167 0.82 -3.10 -6.92
CA GLY A 167 0.89 -4.52 -7.26
C GLY A 167 0.79 -4.83 -8.75
N GLY A 168 1.15 -3.87 -9.64
CA GLY A 168 1.10 -4.05 -11.10
C GLY A 168 -0.23 -3.67 -11.72
N THR A 169 -1.17 -3.16 -10.96
CA THR A 169 -2.42 -2.58 -11.46
C THR A 169 -2.31 -1.06 -11.47
N ALA A 170 -3.04 -0.39 -12.36
CA ALA A 170 -3.13 1.08 -12.33
C ALA A 170 -4.22 1.58 -11.38
N GLU A 171 -4.88 0.65 -10.69
CA GLU A 171 -6.07 0.89 -9.85
C GLU A 171 -5.82 0.41 -8.41
N VAL A 172 -6.57 1.00 -7.49
CA VAL A 172 -6.57 0.63 -6.09
C VAL A 172 -6.96 -0.86 -5.94
N PRO A 173 -6.32 -1.63 -5.04
CA PRO A 173 -6.70 -3.02 -4.77
C PRO A 173 -8.21 -3.16 -4.50
N THR A 174 -8.83 -4.15 -5.09
CA THR A 174 -10.28 -4.43 -4.93
C THR A 174 -10.59 -5.28 -3.72
N GLU A 175 -9.58 -5.91 -3.12
CA GLU A 175 -9.72 -6.72 -1.92
C GLU A 175 -10.11 -5.86 -0.72
N PRO A 176 -10.92 -6.38 0.21
CA PRO A 176 -11.22 -5.66 1.45
C PRO A 176 -9.95 -5.29 2.21
N LEU A 177 -9.82 -4.02 2.63
CA LEU A 177 -8.63 -3.51 3.31
C LEU A 177 -8.19 -4.41 4.49
N GLY A 178 -9.13 -4.96 5.24
CA GLY A 178 -8.83 -5.84 6.37
C GLY A 178 -8.12 -7.15 6.00
N SER A 179 -8.17 -7.59 4.73
CA SER A 179 -7.41 -8.74 4.25
C SER A 179 -5.98 -8.39 3.83
N LEU A 180 -5.71 -7.12 3.54
CA LEU A 180 -4.42 -6.61 3.07
C LEU A 180 -3.61 -5.92 4.17
N ALA A 181 -4.29 -5.36 5.19
CA ALA A 181 -3.69 -4.45 6.16
C ALA A 181 -4.03 -4.79 7.61
N TRP A 182 -3.05 -4.54 8.50
CA TRP A 182 -3.26 -4.35 9.92
C TRP A 182 -3.45 -2.86 10.20
N TYR A 183 -4.63 -2.44 10.65
CA TYR A 183 -5.02 -1.05 10.89
C TYR A 183 -5.99 -0.97 12.07
N ASP A 184 -6.34 0.22 12.55
CA ASP A 184 -7.10 0.43 13.79
C ASP A 184 -8.25 -0.58 14.04
N PRO A 185 -9.17 -0.85 13.09
CA PRO A 185 -10.28 -1.76 13.34
C PRO A 185 -9.91 -3.24 13.57
N ASN A 186 -8.69 -3.68 13.23
CA ASN A 186 -8.31 -5.10 13.31
C ASN A 186 -6.94 -5.38 13.95
N SER A 187 -6.21 -4.34 14.36
CA SER A 187 -4.85 -4.47 14.88
C SER A 187 -4.75 -4.72 16.38
N ASN A 188 -5.81 -4.46 17.14
CA ASN A 188 -5.78 -4.45 18.61
C ASN A 188 -4.71 -3.50 19.19
N ASP A 189 -4.49 -2.35 18.56
CA ASP A 189 -3.52 -1.31 18.96
C ASP A 189 -2.07 -1.80 19.09
N THR A 190 -1.67 -2.72 18.21
CA THR A 190 -0.31 -3.29 18.18
C THR A 190 0.15 -3.60 16.76
N THR A 191 1.47 -3.63 16.54
CA THR A 191 2.06 -4.23 15.33
C THR A 191 1.85 -5.74 15.32
N HIS A 192 1.90 -6.35 14.15
CA HIS A 192 1.76 -7.78 13.95
C HIS A 192 2.98 -8.36 13.23
N PRO A 193 3.20 -9.68 13.34
CA PRO A 193 4.24 -10.34 12.53
C PRO A 193 4.03 -10.04 11.05
N VAL A 194 5.12 -9.73 10.36
CA VAL A 194 5.07 -9.45 8.92
C VAL A 194 4.55 -10.64 8.12
N ALA A 195 4.03 -10.40 6.93
CA ALA A 195 3.53 -11.42 6.01
C ALA A 195 2.31 -12.22 6.49
N THR A 196 1.54 -11.73 7.44
CA THR A 196 0.32 -12.40 7.92
C THR A 196 -0.94 -11.98 7.17
N LYS A 197 -0.88 -10.94 6.34
CA LYS A 197 -1.95 -10.50 5.44
C LYS A 197 -1.71 -10.99 4.01
N LEU A 198 -2.72 -10.86 3.12
CA LEU A 198 -2.60 -11.26 1.71
C LEU A 198 -1.54 -10.43 0.98
N PRO A 199 -0.82 -11.01 0.02
CA PRO A 199 0.07 -10.25 -0.83
C PRO A 199 -0.70 -9.47 -1.90
N ASN A 200 -0.10 -8.40 -2.40
CA ASN A 200 -0.55 -7.75 -3.63
C ASN A 200 -0.11 -8.52 -4.90
N GLY A 201 -0.45 -8.00 -6.09
CA GLY A 201 -0.16 -8.64 -7.38
C GLY A 201 1.33 -8.85 -7.66
N PHE A 202 2.24 -8.12 -7.02
CA PHE A 202 3.69 -8.35 -7.09
C PHE A 202 4.22 -9.31 -6.00
N GLY A 203 3.34 -9.84 -5.15
CA GLY A 203 3.72 -10.72 -4.05
C GLY A 203 4.25 -10.00 -2.81
N LEU A 204 4.14 -8.66 -2.76
CA LEU A 204 4.50 -7.85 -1.60
C LEU A 204 3.41 -7.89 -0.53
N ARG A 205 3.81 -7.83 0.72
CA ARG A 205 2.91 -7.86 1.88
C ARG A 205 3.14 -6.64 2.74
N ASP A 206 2.11 -6.31 3.52
CA ASP A 206 2.15 -5.22 4.48
C ASP A 206 2.56 -3.87 3.85
N MET A 207 2.18 -3.67 2.56
CA MET A 207 2.33 -2.37 1.90
C MET A 207 1.36 -1.34 2.48
N LEU A 208 0.30 -1.80 3.13
CA LEU A 208 -0.70 -0.97 3.80
C LEU A 208 -0.82 -1.43 5.25
N GLY A 209 -0.85 -0.46 6.18
CA GLY A 209 -0.97 -0.71 7.61
C GLY A 209 0.32 -1.24 8.26
N ASN A 210 0.19 -1.93 9.37
CA ASN A 210 1.23 -2.40 10.27
C ASN A 210 2.12 -1.25 10.77
N VAL A 211 3.11 -0.78 9.99
CA VAL A 211 3.88 0.42 10.31
C VAL A 211 3.99 1.37 9.13
N TRP A 212 4.00 2.68 9.38
CA TRP A 212 4.40 3.68 8.40
C TRP A 212 5.82 3.39 7.92
N GLU A 213 6.09 3.58 6.65
CA GLU A 213 7.38 3.27 6.04
C GLU A 213 8.09 4.50 5.52
N TRP A 214 9.32 4.73 5.99
CA TRP A 214 10.18 5.77 5.45
C TRP A 214 10.51 5.52 3.98
N VAL A 215 10.42 6.57 3.17
CA VAL A 215 10.95 6.59 1.81
C VAL A 215 12.08 7.62 1.68
N GLN A 216 12.77 7.61 0.53
CA GLN A 216 13.96 8.44 0.32
C GLN A 216 13.63 9.93 0.18
N ASP A 217 12.43 10.24 -0.31
CA ASP A 217 12.04 11.57 -0.76
C ASP A 217 11.89 12.57 0.39
N ALA A 218 12.15 13.85 0.06
CA ALA A 218 11.96 14.95 0.99
C ALA A 218 10.46 15.20 1.25
N GLY A 219 10.15 15.52 2.50
CA GLY A 219 8.83 15.94 2.94
C GLY A 219 8.52 17.38 2.56
N LYS A 220 7.47 17.94 3.17
CA LYS A 220 7.05 19.32 2.92
C LYS A 220 7.88 20.35 3.64
N GLY A 221 8.25 20.05 4.89
CA GLY A 221 9.05 20.93 5.72
C GLY A 221 10.55 20.79 5.43
N PRO A 222 11.35 21.82 5.75
CA PRO A 222 12.79 21.75 5.62
C PRO A 222 13.37 20.55 6.41
N GLY A 223 14.07 19.67 5.72
CA GLY A 223 14.71 18.49 6.33
C GLY A 223 13.75 17.35 6.70
N GLU A 224 12.46 17.47 6.41
CA GLU A 224 11.51 16.37 6.60
C GLU A 224 11.63 15.32 5.49
N HIS A 225 11.20 14.08 5.80
CA HIS A 225 11.06 12.98 4.86
C HIS A 225 9.65 12.40 4.89
N ILE A 226 9.33 11.63 3.85
CA ILE A 226 7.98 11.09 3.64
C ILE A 226 7.87 9.72 4.28
N LEU A 227 6.69 9.46 4.81
CA LEU A 227 6.20 8.19 5.30
C LEU A 227 4.99 7.75 4.45
N LYS A 228 4.89 6.45 4.15
CA LYS A 228 3.86 5.84 3.31
C LYS A 228 3.16 4.67 4.00
N GLY A 229 1.95 4.35 3.54
CA GLY A 229 1.23 3.11 3.83
C GLY A 229 0.27 3.15 5.01
N GLY A 230 0.41 4.09 5.92
CA GLY A 230 -0.34 4.06 7.18
C GLY A 230 0.21 3.04 8.17
N SER A 231 -0.44 2.87 9.31
CA SER A 231 0.01 1.95 10.35
C SER A 231 -1.15 1.22 11.04
N PHE A 232 -0.81 0.34 11.96
CA PHE A 232 -1.76 -0.37 12.83
C PHE A 232 -2.68 0.59 13.61
N TYR A 233 -2.26 1.83 13.81
CA TYR A 233 -2.94 2.84 14.62
C TYR A 233 -3.85 3.77 13.82
N ASN A 234 -3.81 3.68 12.48
CA ASN A 234 -4.56 4.56 11.59
C ASN A 234 -5.88 3.94 11.14
N THR A 235 -6.84 4.80 10.78
CA THR A 235 -8.09 4.39 10.14
C THR A 235 -7.88 4.14 8.64
N SER A 236 -8.89 3.61 7.96
CA SER A 236 -8.89 3.41 6.50
C SER A 236 -8.54 4.68 5.71
N ARG A 237 -8.80 5.85 6.29
CA ARG A 237 -8.51 7.13 5.67
C ARG A 237 -7.03 7.37 5.41
N ASP A 238 -6.16 6.88 6.30
CA ASP A 238 -4.71 7.05 6.17
C ASP A 238 -4.05 5.83 5.52
N VAL A 239 -4.67 4.63 5.67
CA VAL A 239 -4.13 3.35 5.18
C VAL A 239 -4.48 3.18 3.71
N ARG A 240 -3.82 3.96 2.84
CA ARG A 240 -4.02 4.00 1.39
C ARG A 240 -2.69 4.16 0.66
N VAL A 241 -2.63 3.74 -0.61
CA VAL A 241 -1.42 3.93 -1.44
C VAL A 241 -1.07 5.41 -1.56
N SER A 242 -2.07 6.28 -1.74
CA SER A 242 -1.90 7.74 -1.77
C SER A 242 -1.61 8.37 -0.39
N GLY A 243 -1.86 7.64 0.71
CA GLY A 243 -1.61 8.10 2.07
C GLY A 243 -0.16 8.56 2.23
N ARG A 244 0.03 9.76 2.80
CA ARG A 244 1.32 10.44 2.88
C ARG A 244 1.44 11.27 4.15
N LEU A 245 2.50 11.06 4.89
CA LEU A 245 2.86 11.86 6.06
C LEU A 245 4.27 12.44 5.86
N SER A 246 4.53 13.66 6.34
CA SER A 246 5.86 14.25 6.41
C SER A 246 6.30 14.34 7.85
N ALA A 247 7.55 13.97 8.12
CA ALA A 247 8.09 13.97 9.48
C ALA A 247 9.60 14.27 9.53
N PRO A 248 10.10 14.83 10.64
CA PRO A 248 11.52 15.01 10.86
C PRO A 248 12.29 13.67 10.83
N PRO A 249 13.56 13.65 10.34
CA PRO A 249 14.33 12.42 10.15
C PRO A 249 14.67 11.68 11.44
N ASP A 250 14.60 12.34 12.57
CA ASP A 250 14.87 11.78 13.90
C ASP A 250 13.62 11.30 14.63
N LEU A 251 12.41 11.47 14.03
CA LEU A 251 11.18 10.95 14.61
C LEU A 251 11.25 9.42 14.74
N ARG A 252 11.03 8.95 15.97
CA ARG A 252 10.98 7.52 16.31
C ARG A 252 9.69 7.23 17.05
N HIS A 253 8.73 6.68 16.33
CA HIS A 253 7.44 6.32 16.90
C HIS A 253 7.18 4.80 16.78
N ARG A 254 6.33 4.25 17.63
CA ARG A 254 6.03 2.81 17.72
C ARG A 254 5.31 2.24 16.49
N ASP A 255 4.88 3.10 15.59
CA ASP A 255 4.20 2.78 14.34
C ASP A 255 5.01 3.19 13.10
N ILE A 256 6.30 3.48 13.25
CA ILE A 256 7.18 3.89 12.15
C ILE A 256 8.31 2.89 11.97
N GLY A 257 8.41 2.33 10.78
CA GLY A 257 9.42 1.41 10.31
C GLY A 257 9.85 1.72 8.87
N PHE A 258 10.24 0.70 8.10
CA PHE A 258 10.72 0.87 6.74
C PHE A 258 10.90 -0.47 6.03
N ARG A 259 11.06 -0.40 4.69
CA ARG A 259 11.63 -1.47 3.85
C ARG A 259 12.71 -0.92 2.95
N CYS A 260 13.62 -1.79 2.45
CA CYS A 260 14.70 -1.36 1.56
C CYS A 260 14.40 -1.70 0.11
N ALA A 261 15.03 -0.96 -0.82
CA ALA A 261 14.97 -1.17 -2.27
C ALA A 261 16.35 -1.02 -2.92
N SER A 262 16.50 -1.47 -4.16
CA SER A 262 17.69 -1.23 -4.98
C SER A 262 17.39 -1.44 -6.46
N SER A 263 17.93 -0.61 -7.32
CA SER A 263 17.85 -0.79 -8.77
C SER A 263 18.76 -1.92 -9.31
N VAL A 264 19.78 -2.31 -8.54
CA VAL A 264 20.73 -3.38 -8.88
C VAL A 264 20.89 -4.30 -7.68
N TRP A 265 20.95 -5.62 -7.90
CA TRP A 265 21.17 -6.56 -6.81
C TRP A 265 22.56 -6.36 -6.18
N PRO A 266 22.72 -6.38 -4.85
CA PRO A 266 23.98 -6.01 -4.19
C PRO A 266 25.24 -6.79 -4.63
N GLU A 267 25.11 -8.06 -4.98
CA GLU A 267 26.24 -8.88 -5.44
C GLU A 267 26.72 -8.49 -6.85
N GLU A 268 25.82 -8.00 -7.70
CA GLU A 268 26.13 -7.54 -9.06
C GLU A 268 26.98 -6.26 -9.05
N ARG A 269 26.88 -5.44 -7.99
CA ARG A 269 27.72 -4.25 -7.80
C ARG A 269 29.18 -4.58 -7.51
N SER A 270 29.42 -5.71 -6.84
CA SER A 270 30.80 -6.13 -6.50
C SER A 270 31.55 -6.66 -7.76
N ALA A 271 30.84 -7.23 -8.73
CA ALA A 271 31.43 -7.76 -9.94
C ALA A 271 31.82 -6.68 -10.97
N SER A 272 31.14 -5.53 -10.97
CA SER A 272 31.42 -4.41 -11.89
C SER A 272 32.55 -3.48 -11.44
N GLY A 273 33.03 -3.63 -10.18
CA GLY A 273 34.08 -2.78 -9.59
C GLY A 273 35.52 -3.22 -9.84
N SER A 274 35.77 -4.39 -10.46
CA SER A 274 37.12 -4.90 -10.70
C SER A 274 37.54 -4.80 -12.18
N VAL A 275 37.37 -3.62 -12.79
CA VAL A 275 38.15 -3.29 -14.00
C VAL A 275 39.47 -2.71 -13.50
N THR A 276 40.43 -3.60 -13.26
CA THR A 276 41.86 -3.23 -13.18
C THR A 276 42.23 -2.58 -14.48
N ARG A 277 42.55 -1.31 -14.48
CA ARG A 277 43.26 -0.67 -15.59
C ARG A 277 44.66 -1.27 -15.67
N PRO A 278 45.13 -1.54 -16.88
CA PRO A 278 46.52 -1.95 -17.12
C PRO A 278 47.53 -0.84 -16.83
#